data_3a3857ed760c2c1c4d3a1b648f291d63
#
_entry.id   3a3857ed760c2c1c4d3a1b648f291d63
#
_cell.length_a   1.000
_cell.length_b   1.000
_cell.length_c   1.000
_cell.angle_alpha   90.00
_cell.angle_beta   90.00
_cell.angle_gamma   90.00
#
_symmetry.space_group_name_H-M   'P 1'
#
loop_
_entity.id
_entity.type
_entity.pdbx_description
1 polymer ?
#
loop_
_entity_poly.entity_id
_entity_poly.type
_entity_poly.pdbx_seq_one_letter_code
_entity_poly.pdbx_strand_id
1 'polypeptide(L)'
;MTITNETMQIPVRLAFDSYAAGYSRAMAHLDRAATKELDRVDFDPRLRELVRIRASQLNGCAYCIDMHTKDARAIGETEPRIYGLAAWRETPFFTARERAALAFTESVTLLAQTHVPAEAYAEVAAEYQPDEVAALVSLLVAINAWNAVGVSTRTWVPGSYEP
;
A
#
# COMPACT_ATOMS: atom_id res chain seq x y z
N MET A 1 4.88 -31.85 -25.81
CA MET A 1 4.07 -30.66 -25.50
C MET A 1 5.06 -29.53 -25.23
N THR A 2 5.22 -28.62 -26.17
CA THR A 2 6.16 -27.49 -26.02
C THR A 2 5.44 -26.46 -25.13
N ILE A 3 5.96 -26.26 -23.92
CA ILE A 3 5.47 -25.15 -23.04
C ILE A 3 5.99 -23.88 -23.70
N THR A 4 5.10 -23.14 -24.36
CA THR A 4 5.41 -21.79 -24.84
C THR A 4 5.52 -20.90 -23.62
N ASN A 5 6.66 -20.29 -23.40
CA ASN A 5 6.97 -19.41 -22.26
C ASN A 5 6.46 -17.98 -22.52
N GLU A 6 5.32 -17.85 -23.21
CA GLU A 6 4.70 -16.55 -23.48
C GLU A 6 3.93 -16.07 -22.25
N THR A 7 4.35 -14.94 -21.69
CA THR A 7 3.63 -14.29 -20.60
C THR A 7 2.30 -13.74 -21.12
N MET A 8 1.21 -13.99 -20.37
CA MET A 8 -0.11 -13.47 -20.73
C MET A 8 -0.11 -11.94 -20.63
N GLN A 9 -0.52 -11.28 -21.70
CA GLN A 9 -0.74 -9.83 -21.69
C GLN A 9 -2.07 -9.51 -21.01
N ILE A 10 -2.00 -8.69 -19.97
CA ILE A 10 -3.19 -8.16 -19.27
C ILE A 10 -3.53 -6.80 -19.87
N PRO A 11 -4.63 -6.66 -20.62
CA PRO A 11 -4.92 -5.42 -21.34
C PRO A 11 -5.30 -4.29 -20.39
N VAL A 12 -4.88 -3.07 -20.73
CA VAL A 12 -5.39 -1.82 -20.14
C VAL A 12 -6.89 -1.71 -20.46
N ARG A 13 -7.70 -1.38 -19.44
CA ARG A 13 -9.15 -1.18 -19.62
C ARG A 13 -9.49 0.26 -19.99
N LEU A 14 -8.80 1.21 -19.37
CA LEU A 14 -9.00 2.64 -19.58
C LEU A 14 -7.68 3.37 -19.32
N ALA A 15 -7.27 4.22 -20.26
CA ALA A 15 -6.12 5.13 -20.07
C ALA A 15 -6.52 6.30 -19.15
N PHE A 16 -6.67 6.01 -17.85
CA PHE A 16 -7.26 6.93 -16.86
C PHE A 16 -6.57 8.28 -16.83
N ASP A 17 -5.23 8.29 -16.83
CA ASP A 17 -4.45 9.51 -16.74
C ASP A 17 -4.68 10.46 -17.94
N SER A 18 -5.02 9.91 -19.10
CA SER A 18 -5.36 10.70 -20.28
C SER A 18 -6.76 11.30 -20.20
N TYR A 19 -7.73 10.56 -19.67
CA TYR A 19 -9.13 11.01 -19.61
C TYR A 19 -9.44 11.82 -18.35
N ALA A 20 -8.72 11.61 -17.27
CA ALA A 20 -8.93 12.28 -15.98
C ALA A 20 -7.64 12.92 -15.45
N ALA A 21 -6.85 13.56 -16.32
CA ALA A 21 -5.54 14.13 -15.99
C ALA A 21 -5.56 15.11 -14.81
N GLY A 22 -6.64 15.89 -14.66
CA GLY A 22 -6.84 16.79 -13.52
C GLY A 22 -6.99 16.03 -12.20
N TYR A 23 -7.71 14.93 -12.23
CA TYR A 23 -7.92 14.07 -11.06
C TYR A 23 -6.63 13.33 -10.68
N SER A 24 -5.90 12.78 -11.65
CA SER A 24 -4.60 12.13 -11.40
C SER A 24 -3.61 13.09 -10.74
N ARG A 25 -3.55 14.35 -11.18
CA ARG A 25 -2.74 15.39 -10.52
C ARG A 25 -3.20 15.66 -9.09
N ALA A 26 -4.50 15.72 -8.83
CA ALA A 26 -5.04 15.91 -7.49
C ALA A 26 -4.69 14.74 -6.56
N MET A 27 -4.77 13.51 -7.05
CA MET A 27 -4.34 12.31 -6.30
C MET A 27 -2.83 12.34 -5.99
N ALA A 28 -1.99 12.78 -6.93
CA ALA A 28 -0.57 12.96 -6.67
C ALA A 28 -0.30 14.07 -5.61
N HIS A 29 -1.15 15.09 -5.53
CA HIS A 29 -1.09 16.08 -4.44
C HIS A 29 -1.53 15.48 -3.09
N LEU A 30 -2.57 14.64 -3.07
CA LEU A 30 -3.02 13.93 -1.88
C LEU A 30 -1.90 13.02 -1.33
N ASP A 31 -1.24 12.26 -2.19
CA ASP A 31 -0.14 11.37 -1.81
C ASP A 31 1.06 12.15 -1.23
N ARG A 32 1.43 13.26 -1.87
CA ARG A 32 2.47 14.15 -1.33
C ARG A 32 2.08 14.78 0.01
N ALA A 33 0.81 15.08 0.23
CA ALA A 33 0.34 15.58 1.52
C ALA A 33 0.46 14.51 2.59
N ALA A 34 0.06 13.27 2.30
CA ALA A 34 0.24 12.13 3.21
C ALA A 34 1.72 11.89 3.54
N THR A 35 2.61 11.96 2.54
CA THR A 35 4.06 11.83 2.74
C THR A 35 4.59 12.90 3.69
N LYS A 36 4.17 14.16 3.56
CA LYS A 36 4.57 15.25 4.47
C LYS A 36 4.12 15.01 5.92
N GLU A 37 2.92 14.46 6.12
CA GLU A 37 2.46 14.13 7.48
C GLU A 37 3.30 12.99 8.08
N LEU A 38 3.66 11.97 7.28
CA LEU A 38 4.55 10.90 7.71
C LEU A 38 5.96 11.41 8.05
N ASP A 39 6.49 12.35 7.25
CA ASP A 39 7.80 12.97 7.50
C ASP A 39 7.77 13.83 8.77
N ARG A 40 6.68 14.54 9.02
CA ARG A 40 6.50 15.38 10.22
C ARG A 40 6.59 14.59 11.51
N VAL A 41 6.13 13.34 11.52
CA VAL A 41 6.13 12.45 12.69
C VAL A 41 7.27 11.42 12.66
N ASP A 42 8.21 11.56 11.74
CA ASP A 42 9.35 10.63 11.55
C ASP A 42 8.90 9.16 11.45
N PHE A 43 7.81 8.92 10.72
CA PHE A 43 7.30 7.57 10.52
C PHE A 43 8.28 6.73 9.70
N ASP A 44 8.62 5.52 10.13
CA ASP A 44 9.65 4.67 9.49
C ASP A 44 9.37 4.49 7.97
N PRO A 45 10.30 4.88 7.09
CA PRO A 45 10.11 4.76 5.63
C PRO A 45 9.86 3.34 5.15
N ARG A 46 10.50 2.32 5.76
CA ARG A 46 10.29 0.92 5.38
C ARG A 46 8.90 0.46 5.76
N LEU A 47 8.40 0.86 6.93
CA LEU A 47 7.04 0.55 7.35
C LEU A 47 6.00 1.22 6.45
N ARG A 48 6.26 2.45 5.93
CA ARG A 48 5.39 3.10 4.94
C ARG A 48 5.20 2.21 3.71
N GLU A 49 6.28 1.64 3.19
CA GLU A 49 6.21 0.74 2.03
C GLU A 49 5.52 -0.59 2.37
N LEU A 50 5.78 -1.17 3.52
CA LEU A 50 5.08 -2.40 3.97
C LEU A 50 3.56 -2.17 4.08
N VAL A 51 3.13 -1.03 4.59
CA VAL A 51 1.72 -0.62 4.65
C VAL A 51 1.11 -0.51 3.25
N ARG A 52 1.82 0.17 2.32
CA ARG A 52 1.38 0.30 0.92
C ARG A 52 1.28 -1.06 0.22
N ILE A 53 2.29 -1.92 0.41
CA ILE A 53 2.28 -3.28 -0.15
C ILE A 53 1.11 -4.08 0.41
N ARG A 54 0.88 -4.04 1.74
CA ARG A 54 -0.19 -4.80 2.36
C ARG A 54 -1.57 -4.37 1.89
N ALA A 55 -1.85 -3.07 1.85
CA ALA A 55 -3.10 -2.54 1.29
C ALA A 55 -3.29 -2.97 -0.17
N SER A 56 -2.22 -2.92 -0.97
CA SER A 56 -2.24 -3.31 -2.37
C SER A 56 -2.46 -4.82 -2.58
N GLN A 57 -1.95 -5.66 -1.68
CA GLN A 57 -2.23 -7.11 -1.67
C GLN A 57 -3.71 -7.40 -1.42
N LEU A 58 -4.31 -6.71 -0.46
CA LEU A 58 -5.74 -6.86 -0.13
C LEU A 58 -6.65 -6.40 -1.26
N ASN A 59 -6.30 -5.30 -1.91
CA ASN A 59 -7.04 -4.73 -3.02
C ASN A 59 -6.75 -5.41 -4.39
N GLY A 60 -5.69 -6.22 -4.48
CA GLY A 60 -5.28 -6.88 -5.72
C GLY A 60 -4.67 -5.95 -6.77
N CYS A 61 -3.99 -4.86 -6.36
CA CYS A 61 -3.33 -3.93 -7.28
C CYS A 61 -1.93 -4.43 -7.66
N ALA A 62 -1.83 -5.18 -8.76
CA ALA A 62 -0.56 -5.78 -9.19
C ALA A 62 0.53 -4.73 -9.48
N TYR A 63 0.19 -3.59 -10.13
CA TYR A 63 1.14 -2.51 -10.36
C TYR A 63 1.65 -1.89 -9.05
N CYS A 64 0.74 -1.65 -8.10
CA CYS A 64 1.12 -1.04 -6.82
C CYS A 64 2.00 -2.00 -6.00
N ILE A 65 1.74 -3.31 -6.05
CA ILE A 65 2.60 -4.32 -5.41
C ILE A 65 4.00 -4.29 -6.05
N ASP A 66 4.08 -4.32 -7.38
CA ASP A 66 5.36 -4.28 -8.10
C ASP A 66 6.16 -3.01 -7.77
N MET A 67 5.51 -1.85 -7.82
CA MET A 67 6.14 -0.56 -7.52
C MET A 67 6.65 -0.50 -6.08
N HIS A 68 5.79 -0.70 -5.10
CA HIS A 68 6.15 -0.53 -3.69
C HIS A 68 7.10 -1.61 -3.16
N THR A 69 7.12 -2.82 -3.75
CA THR A 69 8.15 -3.82 -3.41
C THR A 69 9.53 -3.40 -3.92
N LYS A 70 9.61 -2.75 -5.07
CA LYS A 70 10.88 -2.19 -5.59
C LYS A 70 11.35 -1.02 -4.74
N ASP A 71 10.45 -0.09 -4.40
CA ASP A 71 10.76 1.05 -3.51
C ASP A 71 11.22 0.57 -2.14
N ALA A 72 10.53 -0.40 -1.52
CA ALA A 72 10.93 -1.00 -0.25
C ALA A 72 12.35 -1.58 -0.32
N ARG A 73 12.68 -2.31 -1.40
CA ARG A 73 14.02 -2.86 -1.63
C ARG A 73 15.07 -1.76 -1.79
N ALA A 74 14.75 -0.70 -2.52
CA ALA A 74 15.66 0.43 -2.76
C ALA A 74 16.06 1.14 -1.46
N ILE A 75 15.19 1.16 -0.44
CA ILE A 75 15.46 1.73 0.88
C ILE A 75 15.93 0.71 1.92
N GLY A 76 16.27 -0.52 1.50
CA GLY A 76 16.90 -1.54 2.34
C GLY A 76 15.94 -2.46 3.10
N GLU A 77 14.66 -2.55 2.70
CA GLU A 77 13.77 -3.59 3.21
C GLU A 77 14.20 -4.96 2.69
N THR A 78 14.04 -6.00 3.50
CA THR A 78 14.53 -7.34 3.19
C THR A 78 13.49 -8.21 2.48
N GLU A 79 13.96 -9.07 1.58
CA GLU A 79 13.10 -10.00 0.85
C GLU A 79 12.24 -10.90 1.76
N PRO A 80 12.80 -11.51 2.85
CA PRO A 80 11.99 -12.35 3.72
C PRO A 80 10.81 -11.60 4.35
N ARG A 81 10.98 -10.32 4.70
CA ARG A 81 9.91 -9.50 5.26
C ARG A 81 8.85 -9.16 4.20
N ILE A 82 9.28 -8.81 2.98
CA ILE A 82 8.36 -8.55 1.86
C ILE A 82 7.57 -9.82 1.50
N TYR A 83 8.24 -10.97 1.38
CA TYR A 83 7.58 -12.24 1.03
C TYR A 83 6.65 -12.74 2.13
N GLY A 84 7.04 -12.55 3.39
CA GLY A 84 6.23 -12.93 4.56
C GLY A 84 5.06 -12.00 4.86
N LEU A 85 4.98 -10.83 4.19
CA LEU A 85 4.01 -9.79 4.53
C LEU A 85 2.55 -10.24 4.36
N ALA A 86 2.25 -11.11 3.39
CA ALA A 86 0.90 -11.64 3.21
C ALA A 86 0.41 -12.50 4.39
N ALA A 87 1.36 -13.08 5.14
CA ALA A 87 1.14 -13.91 6.30
C ALA A 87 1.85 -13.34 7.56
N TRP A 88 1.92 -12.04 7.68
CA TRP A 88 2.72 -11.35 8.68
C TRP A 88 2.42 -11.79 10.13
N ARG A 89 1.17 -12.20 10.41
CA ARG A 89 0.78 -12.68 11.74
C ARG A 89 1.50 -13.96 12.16
N GLU A 90 1.87 -14.81 11.20
CA GLU A 90 2.51 -16.11 11.41
C GLU A 90 4.05 -16.04 11.33
N THR A 91 4.63 -14.85 11.13
CA THR A 91 6.08 -14.67 11.03
C THR A 91 6.65 -13.92 12.25
N PRO A 92 7.91 -14.17 12.65
CA PRO A 92 8.58 -13.40 13.70
C PRO A 92 9.22 -12.10 13.18
N PHE A 93 8.97 -11.68 11.94
CA PHE A 93 9.75 -10.65 11.26
C PHE A 93 9.32 -9.22 11.60
N PHE A 94 8.17 -9.04 12.26
CA PHE A 94 7.57 -7.73 12.50
C PHE A 94 7.46 -7.45 14.00
N THR A 95 7.89 -6.25 14.41
CA THR A 95 7.77 -5.76 15.78
C THR A 95 6.31 -5.55 16.19
N ALA A 96 6.03 -5.39 17.50
CA ALA A 96 4.68 -5.10 17.99
C ALA A 96 4.09 -3.86 17.31
N ARG A 97 4.89 -2.80 17.19
CA ARG A 97 4.51 -1.54 16.53
C ARG A 97 4.17 -1.72 15.04
N GLU A 98 4.98 -2.46 14.30
CA GLU A 98 4.71 -2.78 12.88
C GLU A 98 3.46 -3.65 12.73
N ARG A 99 3.27 -4.62 13.62
CA ARG A 99 2.08 -5.49 13.63
C ARG A 99 0.80 -4.69 13.87
N ALA A 100 0.81 -3.72 14.79
CA ALA A 100 -0.31 -2.83 15.03
C ALA A 100 -0.65 -1.99 13.78
N ALA A 101 0.37 -1.43 13.09
CA ALA A 101 0.17 -0.71 11.84
C ALA A 101 -0.39 -1.60 10.73
N LEU A 102 0.10 -2.84 10.59
CA LEU A 102 -0.38 -3.80 9.59
C LEU A 102 -1.82 -4.26 9.88
N ALA A 103 -2.16 -4.51 11.15
CA ALA A 103 -3.54 -4.83 11.55
C ALA A 103 -4.51 -3.69 11.23
N PHE A 104 -4.10 -2.45 11.55
CA PHE A 104 -4.88 -1.26 11.23
C PHE A 104 -4.99 -1.02 9.72
N THR A 105 -3.92 -1.29 8.97
CA THR A 105 -3.92 -1.26 7.49
C THR A 105 -5.01 -2.18 6.92
N GLU A 106 -5.10 -3.41 7.41
CA GLU A 106 -6.13 -4.35 6.96
C GLU A 106 -7.54 -3.88 7.30
N SER A 107 -7.72 -3.38 8.52
CA SER A 107 -9.01 -2.88 8.99
C SER A 107 -9.51 -1.69 8.14
N VAL A 108 -8.65 -0.72 7.87
CA VAL A 108 -8.99 0.47 7.05
C VAL A 108 -9.15 0.11 5.58
N THR A 109 -8.31 -0.77 5.04
CA THR A 109 -8.39 -1.18 3.62
C THR A 109 -9.68 -1.95 3.34
N LEU A 110 -10.10 -2.81 4.25
CA LEU A 110 -11.35 -3.58 4.17
C LEU A 110 -12.53 -2.84 4.82
N LEU A 111 -12.56 -1.51 4.72
CA LEU A 111 -13.50 -0.62 5.40
C LEU A 111 -14.96 -1.05 5.28
N ALA A 112 -15.39 -1.48 4.09
CA ALA A 112 -16.77 -1.93 3.85
C ALA A 112 -17.14 -3.24 4.58
N GLN A 113 -16.14 -3.99 5.05
CA GLN A 113 -16.34 -5.26 5.77
C GLN A 113 -16.15 -5.07 7.27
N THR A 114 -15.13 -4.31 7.68
CA THR A 114 -14.70 -4.18 9.06
C THR A 114 -15.37 -3.03 9.80
N HIS A 115 -15.69 -1.92 9.08
CA HIS A 115 -16.14 -0.63 9.64
C HIS A 115 -15.17 -0.07 10.71
N VAL A 116 -13.91 -0.53 10.72
CA VAL A 116 -12.85 -0.18 11.69
C VAL A 116 -13.38 -0.22 13.13
N PRO A 117 -13.52 -1.42 13.72
CA PRO A 117 -14.08 -1.56 15.07
C PRO A 117 -13.19 -0.88 16.11
N ALA A 118 -13.77 -0.53 17.26
CA ALA A 118 -13.10 0.19 18.33
C ALA A 118 -11.81 -0.51 18.80
N GLU A 119 -11.80 -1.84 18.78
CA GLU A 119 -10.65 -2.66 19.17
C GLU A 119 -9.47 -2.47 18.20
N ALA A 120 -9.73 -2.40 16.89
CA ALA A 120 -8.69 -2.15 15.88
C ALA A 120 -8.06 -0.76 16.05
N TYR A 121 -8.87 0.25 16.40
CA TYR A 121 -8.36 1.58 16.72
C TYR A 121 -7.57 1.57 18.03
N ALA A 122 -8.06 0.89 19.07
CA ALA A 122 -7.37 0.80 20.36
C ALA A 122 -6.00 0.11 20.24
N GLU A 123 -5.89 -0.93 19.41
CA GLU A 123 -4.63 -1.63 19.15
C GLU A 123 -3.57 -0.69 18.54
N VAL A 124 -3.93 0.07 17.49
CA VAL A 124 -2.98 1.01 16.89
C VAL A 124 -2.67 2.19 17.83
N ALA A 125 -3.64 2.69 18.58
CA ALA A 125 -3.46 3.77 19.54
C ALA A 125 -2.62 3.39 20.76
N ALA A 126 -2.44 2.10 21.05
CA ALA A 126 -1.52 1.62 22.09
C ALA A 126 -0.05 1.75 21.67
N GLU A 127 0.26 1.74 20.37
CA GLU A 127 1.63 1.76 19.83
C GLU A 127 2.01 3.11 19.21
N TYR A 128 1.03 3.96 18.85
CA TYR A 128 1.22 5.21 18.10
C TYR A 128 0.56 6.39 18.79
N GLN A 129 1.23 7.56 18.74
CA GLN A 129 0.63 8.80 19.20
C GLN A 129 -0.47 9.26 18.22
N PRO A 130 -1.42 10.11 18.65
CA PRO A 130 -2.54 10.53 17.80
C PRO A 130 -2.15 11.14 16.45
N ASP A 131 -1.06 11.87 16.39
CA ASP A 131 -0.55 12.48 15.16
C ASP A 131 0.11 11.44 14.23
N GLU A 132 0.73 10.40 14.77
CA GLU A 132 1.24 9.26 14.00
C GLU A 132 0.10 8.41 13.42
N VAL A 133 -0.99 8.20 14.19
CA VAL A 133 -2.20 7.54 13.69
C VAL A 133 -2.83 8.36 12.57
N ALA A 134 -2.90 9.68 12.71
CA ALA A 134 -3.43 10.56 11.65
C ALA A 134 -2.57 10.49 10.36
N ALA A 135 -1.24 10.45 10.49
CA ALA A 135 -0.33 10.28 9.37
C ALA A 135 -0.52 8.90 8.69
N LEU A 136 -0.67 7.82 9.47
CA LEU A 136 -0.96 6.48 8.97
C LEU A 136 -2.31 6.43 8.23
N VAL A 137 -3.36 7.04 8.76
CA VAL A 137 -4.66 7.15 8.08
C VAL A 137 -4.51 7.89 6.76
N SER A 138 -3.74 8.98 6.72
CA SER A 138 -3.49 9.74 5.49
C SER A 138 -2.82 8.87 4.41
N LEU A 139 -1.84 8.05 4.79
CA LEU A 139 -1.19 7.08 3.91
C LEU A 139 -2.19 6.04 3.39
N LEU A 140 -3.00 5.49 4.28
CA LEU A 140 -4.00 4.46 3.92
C LEU A 140 -5.04 5.00 2.95
N VAL A 141 -5.52 6.23 3.15
CA VAL A 141 -6.44 6.89 2.21
C VAL A 141 -5.78 7.05 0.84
N ALA A 142 -4.54 7.54 0.79
CA ALA A 142 -3.82 7.76 -0.46
C ALA A 142 -3.60 6.44 -1.23
N ILE A 143 -3.07 5.40 -0.58
CA ILE A 143 -2.81 4.12 -1.27
C ILE A 143 -4.11 3.43 -1.71
N ASN A 144 -5.17 3.46 -0.92
CA ASN A 144 -6.45 2.88 -1.31
C ASN A 144 -7.06 3.63 -2.52
N ALA A 145 -6.90 4.95 -2.61
CA ALA A 145 -7.31 5.73 -3.78
C ALA A 145 -6.54 5.29 -5.05
N TRP A 146 -5.22 5.16 -4.97
CA TRP A 146 -4.39 4.64 -6.07
C TRP A 146 -4.78 3.22 -6.47
N ASN A 147 -4.98 2.33 -5.48
CA ASN A 147 -5.41 0.95 -5.73
C ASN A 147 -6.77 0.91 -6.46
N ALA A 148 -7.72 1.75 -6.06
CA ALA A 148 -9.04 1.81 -6.69
C ALA A 148 -8.92 2.16 -8.19
N VAL A 149 -8.11 3.15 -8.55
CA VAL A 149 -7.84 3.50 -9.95
C VAL A 149 -7.12 2.34 -10.66
N GLY A 150 -6.01 1.86 -10.10
CA GLY A 150 -5.18 0.83 -10.72
C GLY A 150 -5.94 -0.46 -11.01
N VAL A 151 -6.72 -0.96 -10.06
CA VAL A 151 -7.49 -2.20 -10.20
C VAL A 151 -8.65 -2.02 -11.19
N SER A 152 -9.38 -0.89 -11.12
CA SER A 152 -10.53 -0.64 -11.97
C SER A 152 -10.15 -0.46 -13.43
N THR A 153 -9.07 0.27 -13.70
CA THR A 153 -8.71 0.73 -15.04
C THR A 153 -7.56 -0.05 -15.69
N ARG A 154 -6.69 -0.66 -14.87
CA ARG A 154 -5.41 -1.26 -15.32
C ARG A 154 -4.57 -0.28 -16.14
N THR A 155 -4.60 1.00 -15.78
CA THR A 155 -3.92 2.05 -16.54
C THR A 155 -2.39 1.93 -16.46
N TRP A 156 -1.89 1.39 -15.36
CA TRP A 156 -0.46 1.17 -15.14
C TRP A 156 -0.11 -0.31 -15.27
N VAL A 157 0.94 -0.60 -16.03
CA VAL A 157 1.35 -1.96 -16.37
C VAL A 157 2.39 -2.45 -15.34
N PRO A 158 2.16 -3.58 -14.62
CA PRO A 158 3.18 -4.16 -13.76
C PRO A 158 4.48 -4.45 -14.52
N GLY A 159 5.62 -4.20 -13.91
CA GLY A 159 6.95 -4.33 -14.53
C GLY A 159 7.44 -3.10 -15.29
N SER A 160 6.61 -2.06 -15.47
CA SER A 160 7.03 -0.82 -16.16
C SER A 160 7.66 0.23 -15.24
N TYR A 161 7.57 0.05 -13.92
CA TYR A 161 8.14 0.97 -12.93
C TYR A 161 9.61 0.63 -12.63
N GLU A 162 10.43 1.66 -12.54
CA GLU A 162 11.81 1.62 -12.00
C GLU A 162 11.92 2.65 -10.87
N PRO A 163 12.53 2.29 -9.71
CA PRO A 163 12.71 3.18 -8.56
C PRO A 163 13.58 4.39 -8.84
#